data_be9da606d424a9b99e7fee551f0cbf6c
#
_entry.id   be9da606d424a9b99e7fee551f0cbf6c
#
_cell.length_a   1.000
_cell.length_b   1.000
_cell.length_c   1.000
_cell.angle_alpha   90.00
_cell.angle_beta   90.00
_cell.angle_gamma   90.00
#
_symmetry.space_group_name_H-M   'P 1'
#
loop_
_entity.id
_entity.type
_entity.pdbx_description
1 polymer ?
#
loop_
_entity_poly.entity_id
_entity_poly.type
_entity_poly.pdbx_seq_one_letter_code
_entity_poly.pdbx_strand_id
1 'polypeptide(L)'
;MCRALLIATIAVSGLVGLSSNAVAMGFCTQRQTLREMAAEAPVVVRARLVRSEATCDAKGDKVWKVEWKVEAIVHDDSASLKPSSIVSATLHYDVPKGNYVVLCDYFKGKIEAYRALPATDKTVDYLKGGLALPIKNRARQMLYFFNYLEESDPEIAKDAFQEFRALSGESYDFRTFTDGIPVAKLISWVENKDIPASRRDTYAALLGHCGGEWGAPAFPKLIEEARQANNPHMIEGLLIGYTLLRPKNGWSYILQTMGDFNKDFVMRYRALRAARFFREVRPSFIDQKDLIAGVSVLLQQSDIADLAIESLRKWGCWDCHEEVLALDEKADFHVPIIHRSILRYALQCPKPKAKEFIRRLSLTDREAIEINAEMLQLESREAVIRALKAAQIW
;
A
#
# COMPACT_ATOMS: atom_id res chain seq x y z
N MET A 1 -31.20 13.08 -14.03
CA MET A 1 -30.51 14.25 -13.48
C MET A 1 -29.00 14.02 -13.63
N CYS A 2 -28.41 14.64 -14.65
CA CYS A 2 -26.99 14.48 -15.01
C CYS A 2 -26.08 15.17 -13.98
N ARG A 3 -25.10 14.44 -13.48
CA ARG A 3 -23.95 15.03 -12.81
C ARG A 3 -22.78 15.08 -13.82
N ALA A 4 -22.50 16.27 -14.29
CA ALA A 4 -21.30 16.56 -15.06
C ALA A 4 -20.09 16.66 -14.11
N LEU A 5 -19.06 15.85 -14.34
CA LEU A 5 -17.75 16.00 -13.69
C LEU A 5 -16.88 16.89 -14.59
N LEU A 6 -16.46 18.03 -14.04
CA LEU A 6 -15.49 18.94 -14.65
C LEU A 6 -14.09 18.32 -14.53
N ILE A 7 -13.45 18.05 -15.67
CA ILE A 7 -12.01 17.73 -15.74
C ILE A 7 -11.29 19.05 -16.03
N ALA A 8 -10.49 19.52 -15.06
CA ALA A 8 -9.61 20.66 -15.24
C ALA A 8 -8.28 20.18 -15.82
N THR A 9 -8.00 20.56 -17.06
CA THR A 9 -6.71 20.37 -17.74
C THR A 9 -5.80 21.53 -17.39
N ILE A 10 -4.68 21.29 -16.72
CA ILE A 10 -3.61 22.27 -16.51
C ILE A 10 -2.49 21.94 -17.50
N ALA A 11 -2.33 22.82 -18.47
CA ALA A 11 -1.18 22.89 -19.34
C ALA A 11 -0.04 23.62 -18.61
N VAL A 12 1.15 22.99 -18.52
CA VAL A 12 2.37 23.66 -18.05
C VAL A 12 3.38 23.63 -19.16
N SER A 13 3.64 24.83 -19.69
CA SER A 13 4.73 25.16 -20.61
C SER A 13 6.07 25.16 -19.85
N GLY A 14 7.14 24.72 -20.53
CA GLY A 14 8.44 24.47 -19.96
C GLY A 14 9.21 25.70 -19.45
N LEU A 15 10.15 25.41 -18.57
CA LEU A 15 11.43 26.12 -18.42
C LEU A 15 12.48 25.23 -17.78
N VAL A 16 13.66 25.39 -18.27
CA VAL A 16 14.94 24.69 -18.08
C VAL A 16 15.45 24.74 -16.64
N GLY A 17 15.93 23.61 -16.15
CA GLY A 17 17.10 23.45 -15.35
C GLY A 17 17.13 24.02 -13.93
N LEU A 18 17.02 23.10 -12.95
CA LEU A 18 17.83 23.07 -11.73
C LEU A 18 17.56 21.73 -11.02
N SER A 19 18.58 20.93 -10.92
CA SER A 19 18.56 19.68 -10.16
C SER A 19 18.36 19.96 -8.67
N SER A 20 17.14 19.85 -8.20
CA SER A 20 16.84 19.69 -6.79
C SER A 20 16.21 18.32 -6.60
N ASN A 21 16.89 17.46 -5.83
CA ASN A 21 16.33 16.19 -5.35
C ASN A 21 15.13 16.49 -4.44
N ALA A 22 14.03 16.87 -5.04
CA ALA A 22 12.74 16.80 -4.39
C ALA A 22 12.39 15.32 -4.30
N VAL A 23 12.58 14.73 -3.13
CA VAL A 23 11.92 13.49 -2.75
C VAL A 23 10.42 13.80 -2.80
N ALA A 24 9.81 13.60 -3.95
CA ALA A 24 8.38 13.53 -4.07
C ALA A 24 7.96 12.37 -3.16
N MET A 25 7.37 12.70 -2.01
CA MET A 25 6.50 11.76 -1.32
C MET A 25 5.35 11.49 -2.28
N GLY A 26 5.55 10.49 -3.14
CA GLY A 26 4.51 9.97 -4.00
C GLY A 26 3.39 9.49 -3.08
N PHE A 27 2.29 10.23 -3.03
CA PHE A 27 1.02 9.60 -2.76
C PHE A 27 0.93 8.48 -3.79
N CYS A 28 1.14 7.25 -3.32
CA CYS A 28 0.96 6.07 -4.13
C CYS A 28 -0.54 6.00 -4.41
N THR A 29 -0.98 6.66 -5.48
CA THR A 29 -2.27 6.31 -6.09
C THR A 29 -2.09 4.85 -6.46
N GLN A 30 -2.71 3.97 -5.71
CA GLN A 30 -2.67 2.54 -5.92
C GLN A 30 -3.15 2.32 -7.36
N ARG A 31 -2.22 1.98 -8.24
CA ARG A 31 -2.52 1.79 -9.65
C ARG A 31 -3.38 0.54 -9.72
N GLN A 32 -4.59 0.64 -10.28
CA GLN A 32 -5.47 -0.50 -10.45
C GLN A 32 -4.72 -1.69 -11.06
N THR A 33 -4.95 -2.87 -10.53
CA THR A 33 -4.39 -4.10 -11.08
C THR A 33 -5.06 -4.47 -12.38
N LEU A 34 -4.45 -5.34 -13.16
CA LEU A 34 -5.04 -5.86 -14.41
C LEU A 34 -6.38 -6.55 -14.14
N ARG A 35 -6.47 -7.28 -13.03
CA ARG A 35 -7.70 -7.96 -12.62
C ARG A 35 -8.79 -6.97 -12.22
N GLU A 36 -8.48 -5.93 -11.44
CA GLU A 36 -9.45 -4.89 -11.08
C GLU A 36 -9.97 -4.18 -12.31
N MET A 37 -9.09 -3.77 -13.22
CA MET A 37 -9.48 -3.16 -14.49
C MET A 37 -10.35 -4.09 -15.34
N ALA A 38 -9.99 -5.39 -15.40
CA ALA A 38 -10.77 -6.38 -16.15
C ALA A 38 -12.10 -6.70 -15.50
N ALA A 39 -12.21 -6.63 -14.17
CA ALA A 39 -13.48 -6.83 -13.45
C ALA A 39 -14.45 -5.65 -13.58
N GLU A 40 -13.94 -4.45 -13.78
CA GLU A 40 -14.75 -3.24 -13.97
C GLU A 40 -15.21 -3.05 -15.43
N ALA A 41 -14.48 -3.64 -16.39
CA ALA A 41 -14.80 -3.51 -17.81
C ALA A 41 -15.95 -4.46 -18.20
N PRO A 42 -17.03 -3.98 -18.82
CA PRO A 42 -18.13 -4.83 -19.27
C PRO A 42 -17.69 -5.88 -20.31
N VAL A 43 -16.64 -5.56 -21.07
CA VAL A 43 -16.08 -6.45 -22.10
C VAL A 43 -14.56 -6.41 -22.06
N VAL A 44 -13.96 -7.59 -21.98
CA VAL A 44 -12.51 -7.79 -22.04
C VAL A 44 -12.19 -8.85 -23.06
N VAL A 45 -11.36 -8.52 -24.04
CA VAL A 45 -11.01 -9.43 -25.11
C VAL A 45 -9.48 -9.50 -25.30
N ARG A 46 -8.99 -10.65 -25.72
CA ARG A 46 -7.71 -10.74 -26.40
C ARG A 46 -7.92 -10.43 -27.87
N ALA A 47 -7.19 -9.48 -28.41
CA ALA A 47 -7.35 -9.07 -29.79
C ALA A 47 -6.02 -8.69 -30.42
N ARG A 48 -5.90 -8.89 -31.74
CA ARG A 48 -4.74 -8.52 -32.53
C ARG A 48 -5.01 -7.24 -33.28
N LEU A 49 -4.06 -6.31 -33.23
CA LEU A 49 -4.12 -5.06 -34.00
C LEU A 49 -4.13 -5.39 -35.49
N VAL A 50 -5.16 -4.93 -36.19
CA VAL A 50 -5.30 -5.11 -37.67
C VAL A 50 -5.18 -3.82 -38.42
N ARG A 51 -5.50 -2.66 -37.80
CA ARG A 51 -5.42 -1.34 -38.43
C ARG A 51 -5.06 -0.28 -37.39
N SER A 52 -4.14 0.62 -37.75
CA SER A 52 -3.85 1.87 -37.03
C SER A 52 -3.60 2.94 -38.06
N GLU A 53 -4.48 3.94 -38.14
CA GLU A 53 -4.39 5.03 -39.13
C GLU A 53 -4.46 6.38 -38.43
N ALA A 54 -3.44 7.18 -38.70
CA ALA A 54 -3.41 8.56 -38.25
C ALA A 54 -4.46 9.41 -38.98
N THR A 55 -5.23 10.23 -38.25
CA THR A 55 -6.20 11.18 -38.79
C THR A 55 -6.24 12.40 -37.89
N CYS A 56 -7.06 13.41 -38.21
CA CYS A 56 -7.32 14.51 -37.31
C CYS A 56 -8.75 14.40 -36.76
N ASP A 57 -8.93 14.81 -35.53
CA ASP A 57 -10.26 14.93 -34.91
C ASP A 57 -10.94 16.26 -35.36
N ALA A 58 -12.15 16.52 -34.84
CA ALA A 58 -12.90 17.72 -35.14
C ALA A 58 -12.25 19.03 -34.66
N LYS A 59 -11.25 18.95 -33.78
CA LYS A 59 -10.46 20.09 -33.29
C LYS A 59 -9.15 20.28 -34.05
N GLY A 60 -8.82 19.37 -34.98
CA GLY A 60 -7.56 19.34 -35.71
C GLY A 60 -6.42 18.60 -35.02
N ASP A 61 -6.68 17.99 -33.87
CA ASP A 61 -5.68 17.21 -33.14
C ASP A 61 -5.42 15.88 -33.82
N LYS A 62 -4.14 15.47 -33.85
CA LYS A 62 -3.74 14.17 -34.42
C LYS A 62 -4.24 13.03 -33.54
N VAL A 63 -5.02 12.12 -34.11
CA VAL A 63 -5.55 10.93 -33.47
C VAL A 63 -5.35 9.72 -34.37
N TRP A 64 -5.39 8.53 -33.76
CA TRP A 64 -5.29 7.26 -34.48
C TRP A 64 -6.61 6.49 -34.38
N LYS A 65 -7.18 6.14 -35.54
CA LYS A 65 -8.28 5.16 -35.63
C LYS A 65 -7.70 3.76 -35.61
N VAL A 66 -8.02 3.02 -34.58
CA VAL A 66 -7.42 1.73 -34.28
C VAL A 66 -8.50 0.65 -34.31
N GLU A 67 -8.19 -0.48 -34.93
CA GLU A 67 -9.08 -1.64 -35.02
C GLU A 67 -8.33 -2.89 -34.56
N TRP A 68 -8.97 -3.65 -33.69
CA TRP A 68 -8.48 -4.95 -33.21
C TRP A 68 -9.43 -6.06 -33.60
N LYS A 69 -8.89 -7.13 -34.15
CA LYS A 69 -9.62 -8.37 -34.41
C LYS A 69 -9.62 -9.24 -33.15
N VAL A 70 -10.78 -9.54 -32.60
CA VAL A 70 -10.97 -10.40 -31.44
C VAL A 70 -10.50 -11.82 -31.74
N GLU A 71 -9.58 -12.36 -30.93
CA GLU A 71 -9.09 -13.73 -31.01
C GLU A 71 -9.67 -14.61 -29.89
N ALA A 72 -9.85 -14.04 -28.67
CA ALA A 72 -10.46 -14.73 -27.54
C ALA A 72 -11.21 -13.76 -26.66
N ILE A 73 -12.30 -14.23 -26.03
CA ILE A 73 -13.08 -13.49 -25.07
C ILE A 73 -12.56 -13.87 -23.68
N VAL A 74 -12.19 -12.85 -22.88
CA VAL A 74 -11.82 -13.01 -21.48
C VAL A 74 -13.08 -12.86 -20.63
N HIS A 75 -13.86 -11.81 -20.88
CA HIS A 75 -15.09 -11.47 -20.21
C HIS A 75 -16.01 -10.69 -21.16
N ASP A 76 -17.32 -10.96 -21.20
CA ASP A 76 -18.32 -10.24 -21.99
C ASP A 76 -19.68 -10.35 -21.34
N ASP A 77 -20.11 -9.30 -20.66
CA ASP A 77 -21.41 -9.22 -19.97
C ASP A 77 -22.60 -9.30 -20.92
N SER A 78 -22.42 -8.89 -22.18
CA SER A 78 -23.48 -8.89 -23.18
C SER A 78 -23.62 -10.20 -23.93
N ALA A 79 -22.61 -11.08 -23.86
CA ALA A 79 -22.46 -12.26 -24.70
C ALA A 79 -22.64 -12.00 -26.22
N SER A 80 -22.36 -10.76 -26.67
CA SER A 80 -22.58 -10.30 -28.04
C SER A 80 -21.39 -10.48 -28.95
N LEU A 81 -20.16 -10.51 -28.40
CA LEU A 81 -18.94 -10.67 -29.16
C LEU A 81 -18.69 -12.14 -29.53
N LYS A 82 -18.08 -12.31 -30.68
CA LYS A 82 -17.61 -13.61 -31.20
C LYS A 82 -16.13 -13.50 -31.58
N PRO A 83 -15.40 -14.59 -31.59
CA PRO A 83 -14.09 -14.62 -32.25
C PRO A 83 -14.21 -14.08 -33.68
N SER A 84 -13.22 -13.28 -34.10
CA SER A 84 -13.17 -12.54 -35.35
C SER A 84 -14.01 -11.24 -35.41
N SER A 85 -14.77 -10.87 -34.39
CA SER A 85 -15.37 -9.52 -34.27
C SER A 85 -14.28 -8.46 -34.32
N ILE A 86 -14.63 -7.24 -34.77
CA ILE A 86 -13.75 -6.08 -34.71
C ILE A 86 -14.22 -5.16 -33.57
N VAL A 87 -13.29 -4.76 -32.73
CA VAL A 87 -13.46 -3.68 -31.76
C VAL A 87 -12.58 -2.52 -32.16
N SER A 88 -13.07 -1.28 -31.99
CA SER A 88 -12.37 -0.09 -32.45
C SER A 88 -12.27 0.97 -31.36
N ALA A 89 -11.29 1.85 -31.51
CA ALA A 89 -11.14 3.04 -30.70
C ALA A 89 -10.55 4.20 -31.50
N THR A 90 -10.69 5.41 -30.96
CA THR A 90 -9.88 6.56 -31.37
C THR A 90 -8.94 6.93 -30.23
N LEU A 91 -7.65 6.89 -30.50
CA LEU A 91 -6.58 7.13 -29.51
C LEU A 91 -5.75 8.35 -29.87
N HIS A 92 -5.14 8.99 -28.88
CA HIS A 92 -4.22 10.13 -29.08
C HIS A 92 -2.75 9.69 -29.31
N TYR A 93 -2.49 8.39 -29.47
CA TYR A 93 -1.17 7.82 -29.70
C TYR A 93 -1.24 6.61 -30.63
N ASP A 94 -0.14 6.34 -31.30
CA ASP A 94 -0.02 5.17 -32.17
C ASP A 94 0.13 3.88 -31.35
N VAL A 95 -0.44 2.80 -31.86
CA VAL A 95 -0.40 1.48 -31.24
C VAL A 95 0.47 0.56 -32.09
N PRO A 96 1.57 0.03 -31.52
CA PRO A 96 2.44 -0.91 -32.25
C PRO A 96 1.68 -2.18 -32.68
N LYS A 97 2.15 -2.82 -33.76
CA LYS A 97 1.63 -4.13 -34.18
C LYS A 97 1.83 -5.16 -33.06
N GLY A 98 0.79 -5.93 -32.72
CA GLY A 98 0.87 -6.95 -31.65
C GLY A 98 -0.46 -7.45 -31.21
N ASN A 99 -0.41 -8.27 -30.16
CA ASN A 99 -1.57 -8.79 -29.46
C ASN A 99 -1.80 -7.96 -28.19
N TYR A 100 -3.08 -7.77 -27.84
CA TYR A 100 -3.50 -6.91 -26.74
C TYR A 100 -4.61 -7.58 -25.94
N VAL A 101 -4.64 -7.32 -24.65
CA VAL A 101 -5.88 -7.34 -23.87
C VAL A 101 -6.53 -5.97 -24.06
N VAL A 102 -7.74 -5.97 -24.60
CA VAL A 102 -8.51 -4.77 -24.90
C VAL A 102 -9.70 -4.70 -23.97
N LEU A 103 -9.78 -3.60 -23.21
CA LEU A 103 -10.88 -3.29 -22.31
C LEU A 103 -11.86 -2.39 -23.06
N CYS A 104 -13.13 -2.79 -23.08
CA CYS A 104 -14.17 -2.09 -23.83
C CYS A 104 -15.36 -1.75 -22.93
N ASP A 105 -16.07 -0.71 -23.31
CA ASP A 105 -17.31 -0.26 -22.68
C ASP A 105 -18.43 -0.18 -23.72
N TYR A 106 -19.68 -0.06 -23.25
CA TYR A 106 -20.83 0.19 -24.08
C TYR A 106 -21.09 1.69 -24.22
N PHE A 107 -20.90 2.20 -25.43
CA PHE A 107 -21.17 3.58 -25.74
C PHE A 107 -22.17 3.69 -26.89
N LYS A 108 -23.34 4.32 -26.64
CA LYS A 108 -24.40 4.51 -27.65
C LYS A 108 -24.79 3.21 -28.40
N GLY A 109 -24.85 2.08 -27.67
CA GLY A 109 -25.21 0.79 -28.24
C GLY A 109 -24.12 0.08 -29.05
N LYS A 110 -22.88 0.57 -28.99
CA LYS A 110 -21.70 -0.03 -29.62
C LYS A 110 -20.66 -0.39 -28.55
N ILE A 111 -19.85 -1.40 -28.84
CA ILE A 111 -18.71 -1.77 -28.02
C ILE A 111 -17.52 -0.95 -28.52
N GLU A 112 -16.99 -0.08 -27.66
CA GLU A 112 -15.85 0.78 -27.95
C GLU A 112 -14.69 0.46 -26.99
N ALA A 113 -13.49 0.26 -27.55
CA ALA A 113 -12.31 0.06 -26.76
C ALA A 113 -11.85 1.39 -26.14
N TYR A 114 -11.56 1.38 -24.83
CA TYR A 114 -11.01 2.54 -24.14
C TYR A 114 -9.58 2.34 -23.64
N ARG A 115 -9.12 1.09 -23.55
CA ARG A 115 -7.77 0.75 -23.12
C ARG A 115 -7.29 -0.52 -23.80
N ALA A 116 -6.05 -0.52 -24.24
CA ALA A 116 -5.39 -1.71 -24.78
C ALA A 116 -4.02 -1.88 -24.09
N LEU A 117 -3.73 -3.09 -23.65
CA LEU A 117 -2.50 -3.46 -22.96
C LEU A 117 -1.82 -4.57 -23.78
N PRO A 118 -0.51 -4.46 -24.13
CA PRO A 118 0.20 -5.55 -24.76
C PRO A 118 -0.01 -6.85 -23.99
N ALA A 119 -0.27 -7.94 -24.68
CA ALA A 119 -0.64 -9.19 -24.05
C ALA A 119 -0.07 -10.43 -24.77
N THR A 120 0.30 -11.42 -23.98
CA THR A 120 0.65 -12.77 -24.39
C THR A 120 -0.53 -13.72 -24.12
N ASP A 121 -0.42 -14.98 -24.56
CA ASP A 121 -1.39 -16.02 -24.19
C ASP A 121 -1.47 -16.20 -22.67
N LYS A 122 -0.34 -16.12 -22.01
CA LYS A 122 -0.24 -16.19 -20.54
C LYS A 122 -1.01 -15.06 -19.84
N THR A 123 -1.05 -13.85 -20.41
CA THR A 123 -1.83 -12.73 -19.85
C THR A 123 -3.32 -13.05 -19.84
N VAL A 124 -3.83 -13.71 -20.88
CA VAL A 124 -5.22 -14.13 -20.98
C VAL A 124 -5.57 -15.18 -19.92
N ASP A 125 -4.71 -16.20 -19.77
CA ASP A 125 -4.90 -17.27 -18.79
C ASP A 125 -4.82 -16.74 -17.37
N TYR A 126 -3.86 -15.84 -17.10
CA TYR A 126 -3.72 -15.11 -15.84
C TYR A 126 -4.99 -14.32 -15.49
N LEU A 127 -5.53 -13.54 -16.43
CA LEU A 127 -6.74 -12.76 -16.19
C LEU A 127 -7.98 -13.64 -15.99
N LYS A 128 -8.19 -14.65 -16.84
CA LYS A 128 -9.32 -15.59 -16.69
C LYS A 128 -9.28 -16.30 -15.35
N GLY A 129 -8.11 -16.80 -14.95
CA GLY A 129 -7.95 -17.45 -13.66
C GLY A 129 -8.17 -16.48 -12.50
N GLY A 130 -7.64 -15.26 -12.59
CA GLY A 130 -7.81 -14.21 -11.59
C GLY A 130 -9.26 -13.79 -11.40
N LEU A 131 -10.00 -13.61 -12.49
CA LEU A 131 -11.45 -13.26 -12.46
C LEU A 131 -12.31 -14.38 -11.90
N ALA A 132 -11.93 -15.65 -12.11
CA ALA A 132 -12.67 -16.81 -11.60
C ALA A 132 -12.44 -17.07 -10.09
N LEU A 133 -11.55 -16.31 -9.44
CA LEU A 133 -11.24 -16.52 -8.02
C LEU A 133 -12.43 -16.15 -7.13
N PRO A 134 -12.75 -16.98 -6.12
CA PRO A 134 -13.82 -16.67 -5.17
C PRO A 134 -13.43 -15.46 -4.29
N ILE A 135 -14.28 -14.43 -4.29
CA ILE A 135 -14.03 -13.16 -3.59
C ILE A 135 -13.75 -13.37 -2.09
N LYS A 136 -14.43 -14.31 -1.44
CA LYS A 136 -14.31 -14.55 0.01
C LYS A 136 -13.16 -15.50 0.40
N ASN A 137 -12.47 -16.10 -0.56
CA ASN A 137 -11.38 -17.05 -0.25
C ASN A 137 -9.99 -16.40 -0.46
N ARG A 138 -9.59 -15.60 0.52
CA ARG A 138 -8.30 -14.89 0.51
C ARG A 138 -7.09 -15.82 0.34
N ALA A 139 -7.08 -16.96 1.01
CA ALA A 139 -5.98 -17.93 0.90
C ALA A 139 -5.81 -18.45 -0.53
N ARG A 140 -6.93 -18.78 -1.21
CA ARG A 140 -6.89 -19.23 -2.61
C ARG A 140 -6.46 -18.11 -3.56
N GLN A 141 -6.89 -16.88 -3.31
CA GLN A 141 -6.43 -15.72 -4.09
C GLN A 141 -4.93 -15.51 -3.91
N MET A 142 -4.44 -15.51 -2.68
CA MET A 142 -3.01 -15.36 -2.39
C MET A 142 -2.17 -16.45 -3.03
N LEU A 143 -2.61 -17.73 -2.97
CA LEU A 143 -1.92 -18.84 -3.62
C LEU A 143 -1.85 -18.66 -5.13
N TYR A 144 -2.95 -18.22 -5.74
CA TYR A 144 -2.99 -17.97 -7.17
C TYR A 144 -1.93 -16.94 -7.57
N PHE A 145 -1.93 -15.75 -6.96
CA PHE A 145 -0.97 -14.70 -7.30
C PHE A 145 0.46 -15.05 -6.91
N PHE A 146 0.66 -15.78 -5.81
CA PHE A 146 1.98 -16.29 -5.42
C PHE A 146 2.64 -17.11 -6.53
N ASN A 147 1.89 -17.95 -7.24
CA ASN A 147 2.41 -18.77 -8.33
C ASN A 147 2.86 -17.97 -9.57
N TYR A 148 2.41 -16.70 -9.69
CA TYR A 148 2.79 -15.80 -10.78
C TYR A 148 3.87 -14.78 -10.41
N LEU A 149 4.40 -14.80 -9.16
CA LEU A 149 5.41 -13.81 -8.72
C LEU A 149 6.73 -13.89 -9.49
N GLU A 150 7.05 -15.06 -10.04
CA GLU A 150 8.24 -15.31 -10.90
C GLU A 150 7.89 -15.53 -12.37
N GLU A 151 6.71 -15.09 -12.81
CA GLU A 151 6.37 -15.26 -14.22
C GLU A 151 7.37 -14.52 -15.11
N SER A 152 7.73 -15.14 -16.21
CA SER A 152 8.71 -14.60 -17.18
C SER A 152 8.22 -13.31 -17.85
N ASP A 153 6.90 -13.13 -17.94
CA ASP A 153 6.29 -11.86 -18.35
C ASP A 153 6.34 -10.87 -17.18
N PRO A 154 7.13 -9.78 -17.28
CA PRO A 154 7.33 -8.85 -16.18
C PRO A 154 6.06 -8.08 -15.80
N GLU A 155 5.11 -7.87 -16.70
CA GLU A 155 3.85 -7.19 -16.39
C GLU A 155 2.94 -8.11 -15.58
N ILE A 156 2.89 -9.41 -15.90
CA ILE A 156 2.15 -10.39 -15.09
C ILE A 156 2.78 -10.52 -13.70
N ALA A 157 4.11 -10.68 -13.63
CA ALA A 157 4.82 -10.81 -12.35
C ALA A 157 4.65 -9.56 -11.45
N LYS A 158 4.59 -8.38 -12.05
CA LYS A 158 4.37 -7.11 -11.36
C LYS A 158 2.93 -6.99 -10.86
N ASP A 159 1.96 -7.32 -11.70
CA ASP A 159 0.54 -7.30 -11.34
C ASP A 159 0.23 -8.31 -10.25
N ALA A 160 0.72 -9.54 -10.39
CA ALA A 160 0.60 -10.59 -9.37
C ALA A 160 1.16 -10.16 -8.02
N PHE A 161 2.30 -9.44 -8.02
CA PHE A 161 2.85 -8.89 -6.78
C PHE A 161 1.96 -7.81 -6.17
N GLN A 162 1.37 -6.94 -6.97
CA GLN A 162 0.44 -5.91 -6.50
C GLN A 162 -0.80 -6.54 -5.86
N GLU A 163 -1.43 -7.52 -6.53
CA GLU A 163 -2.56 -8.29 -5.99
C GLU A 163 -2.20 -9.03 -4.70
N PHE A 164 -1.06 -9.73 -4.69
CA PHE A 164 -0.58 -10.45 -3.52
C PHE A 164 -0.35 -9.51 -2.34
N ARG A 165 0.25 -8.35 -2.61
CA ARG A 165 0.51 -7.32 -1.60
C ARG A 165 -0.78 -6.68 -1.07
N ALA A 166 -1.74 -6.39 -1.95
CA ALA A 166 -3.05 -5.87 -1.57
C ALA A 166 -3.81 -6.85 -0.67
N LEU A 167 -3.76 -8.15 -1.00
CA LEU A 167 -4.35 -9.20 -0.18
C LEU A 167 -3.69 -9.33 1.20
N SER A 168 -2.39 -9.10 1.34
CA SER A 168 -1.73 -9.11 2.66
C SER A 168 -2.11 -7.89 3.51
N GLY A 169 -2.70 -6.87 2.90
CA GLY A 169 -2.99 -5.59 3.53
C GLY A 169 -1.73 -4.77 3.81
N GLU A 170 -1.89 -3.59 4.38
CA GLU A 170 -0.77 -2.73 4.77
C GLU A 170 0.09 -3.33 5.89
N SER A 171 -0.47 -4.30 6.62
CA SER A 171 0.08 -4.84 7.86
C SER A 171 0.79 -6.19 7.72
N TYR A 172 1.13 -6.66 6.51
CA TYR A 172 1.80 -7.96 6.29
C TYR A 172 1.12 -9.15 6.99
N ASP A 173 -0.20 -9.20 7.03
CA ASP A 173 -0.94 -10.29 7.65
C ASP A 173 -1.07 -11.51 6.73
N PHE A 174 -0.14 -12.45 6.86
CA PHE A 174 -0.13 -13.70 6.12
C PHE A 174 -0.66 -14.90 6.93
N ARG A 175 -1.34 -14.69 8.07
CA ARG A 175 -1.78 -15.79 8.94
C ARG A 175 -2.64 -16.86 8.26
N THR A 176 -3.39 -16.48 7.24
CA THR A 176 -4.26 -17.39 6.47
C THR A 176 -3.57 -18.01 5.26
N PHE A 177 -2.26 -17.71 5.07
CA PHE A 177 -1.50 -18.16 3.91
C PHE A 177 -0.10 -18.62 4.35
N THR A 178 -0.03 -19.80 4.94
CA THR A 178 1.23 -20.39 5.43
C THR A 178 1.44 -21.81 4.90
N ASP A 179 0.36 -22.51 4.57
CA ASP A 179 0.42 -23.91 4.18
C ASP A 179 0.91 -24.09 2.73
N GLY A 180 1.81 -25.02 2.53
CA GLY A 180 2.33 -25.36 1.21
C GLY A 180 3.32 -24.34 0.62
N ILE A 181 3.74 -23.33 1.38
CA ILE A 181 4.72 -22.33 0.92
C ILE A 181 6.12 -22.96 0.92
N PRO A 182 6.85 -22.93 -0.21
CA PRO A 182 8.20 -23.48 -0.28
C PRO A 182 9.21 -22.57 0.42
N VAL A 183 9.50 -22.86 1.69
CA VAL A 183 10.38 -22.05 2.56
C VAL A 183 11.75 -21.81 1.94
N ALA A 184 12.37 -22.83 1.35
CA ALA A 184 13.67 -22.70 0.67
C ALA A 184 13.63 -21.67 -0.48
N LYS A 185 12.52 -21.63 -1.21
CA LYS A 185 12.31 -20.64 -2.28
C LYS A 185 12.17 -19.22 -1.72
N LEU A 186 11.44 -19.04 -0.62
CA LEU A 186 11.35 -17.74 0.05
C LEU A 186 12.70 -17.25 0.56
N ILE A 187 13.52 -18.14 1.15
CA ILE A 187 14.87 -17.78 1.59
C ILE A 187 15.69 -17.29 0.39
N SER A 188 15.69 -18.03 -0.73
CA SER A 188 16.41 -17.62 -1.93
C SER A 188 15.92 -16.26 -2.46
N TRP A 189 14.62 -15.99 -2.42
CA TRP A 189 14.07 -14.70 -2.86
C TRP A 189 14.46 -13.54 -1.95
N VAL A 190 14.47 -13.77 -0.63
CA VAL A 190 14.85 -12.72 0.34
C VAL A 190 16.34 -12.37 0.20
N GLU A 191 17.19 -13.34 -0.11
CA GLU A 191 18.63 -13.15 -0.30
C GLU A 191 19.02 -12.60 -1.68
N ASN A 192 18.21 -12.83 -2.71
CA ASN A 192 18.52 -12.45 -4.09
C ASN A 192 18.44 -10.93 -4.29
N LYS A 193 19.60 -10.29 -4.52
CA LYS A 193 19.74 -8.84 -4.71
C LYS A 193 19.18 -8.34 -6.04
N ASP A 194 18.91 -9.21 -7.01
CA ASP A 194 18.28 -8.85 -8.28
C ASP A 194 16.77 -8.61 -8.12
N ILE A 195 16.16 -9.14 -7.05
CA ILE A 195 14.77 -8.87 -6.71
C ILE A 195 14.69 -7.50 -6.01
N PRO A 196 13.75 -6.62 -6.43
CA PRO A 196 13.57 -5.31 -5.81
C PRO A 196 13.40 -5.37 -4.29
N ALA A 197 14.03 -4.47 -3.55
CA ALA A 197 14.03 -4.44 -2.08
C ALA A 197 12.62 -4.50 -1.48
N SER A 198 11.64 -3.79 -2.07
CA SER A 198 10.25 -3.81 -1.61
C SER A 198 9.54 -5.17 -1.76
N ARG A 199 9.92 -5.97 -2.76
CA ARG A 199 9.43 -7.34 -2.89
C ARG A 199 10.09 -8.26 -1.87
N ARG A 200 11.40 -8.15 -1.71
CA ARG A 200 12.16 -8.91 -0.71
C ARG A 200 11.67 -8.64 0.71
N ASP A 201 11.30 -7.40 1.02
CA ASP A 201 10.68 -7.00 2.27
C ASP A 201 9.36 -7.77 2.54
N THR A 202 8.49 -7.84 1.52
CA THR A 202 7.24 -8.62 1.61
C THR A 202 7.51 -10.13 1.79
N TYR A 203 8.50 -10.68 1.08
CA TYR A 203 8.87 -12.09 1.18
C TYR A 203 9.50 -12.41 2.54
N ALA A 204 10.26 -11.47 3.12
CA ALA A 204 10.81 -11.61 4.47
C ALA A 204 9.70 -11.67 5.53
N ALA A 205 8.68 -10.82 5.45
CA ALA A 205 7.52 -10.89 6.33
C ALA A 205 6.78 -12.22 6.16
N LEU A 206 6.53 -12.69 4.93
CA LEU A 206 5.92 -13.99 4.66
C LEU A 206 6.77 -15.14 5.23
N LEU A 207 8.09 -15.11 5.04
CA LEU A 207 9.02 -16.10 5.59
C LEU A 207 8.91 -16.17 7.13
N GLY A 208 8.68 -15.04 7.79
CA GLY A 208 8.43 -15.01 9.23
C GLY A 208 7.18 -15.78 9.65
N HIS A 209 6.15 -15.85 8.81
CA HIS A 209 4.93 -16.59 9.12
C HIS A 209 5.03 -18.10 8.88
N CYS A 210 5.88 -18.57 7.95
CA CYS A 210 5.94 -19.97 7.54
C CYS A 210 7.32 -20.63 7.66
N GLY A 211 8.40 -19.84 7.91
CA GLY A 211 9.79 -20.33 7.80
C GLY A 211 10.28 -21.22 8.94
N GLY A 212 9.61 -21.20 10.09
CA GLY A 212 10.02 -22.00 11.25
C GLY A 212 11.50 -21.80 11.62
N GLU A 213 12.15 -22.82 12.12
CA GLU A 213 13.57 -22.79 12.49
C GLU A 213 14.51 -22.53 11.30
N TRP A 214 14.16 -22.99 10.12
CA TRP A 214 14.99 -22.90 8.91
C TRP A 214 15.05 -21.49 8.32
N GLY A 215 14.02 -20.68 8.51
CA GLY A 215 13.97 -19.31 8.03
C GLY A 215 14.82 -18.33 8.83
N ALA A 216 15.02 -18.60 10.13
CA ALA A 216 15.61 -17.64 11.06
C ALA A 216 17.08 -17.22 10.77
N PRO A 217 17.99 -18.11 10.35
CA PRO A 217 19.42 -17.78 10.23
C PRO A 217 19.75 -16.66 9.21
N ALA A 218 18.94 -16.48 8.18
CA ALA A 218 19.18 -15.46 7.16
C ALA A 218 18.96 -14.01 7.65
N PHE A 219 18.09 -13.81 8.65
CA PHE A 219 17.62 -12.47 9.01
C PHE A 219 18.67 -11.56 9.65
N PRO A 220 19.50 -11.96 10.63
CA PRO A 220 20.43 -11.05 11.30
C PRO A 220 21.34 -10.34 10.30
N LYS A 221 21.93 -11.09 9.36
CA LYS A 221 22.81 -10.53 8.32
C LYS A 221 22.07 -9.53 7.44
N LEU A 222 20.86 -9.88 6.97
CA LEU A 222 20.08 -9.03 6.08
C LEU A 222 19.60 -7.76 6.78
N ILE A 223 19.24 -7.83 8.06
CA ILE A 223 18.86 -6.66 8.86
C ILE A 223 20.07 -5.72 9.00
N GLU A 224 21.25 -6.24 9.33
CA GLU A 224 22.45 -5.41 9.45
C GLU A 224 22.85 -4.80 8.10
N GLU A 225 22.82 -5.54 7.00
CA GLU A 225 23.05 -4.99 5.66
C GLU A 225 22.06 -3.86 5.33
N ALA A 226 20.75 -4.03 5.62
CA ALA A 226 19.74 -3.01 5.39
C ALA A 226 19.96 -1.77 6.26
N ARG A 227 20.34 -1.95 7.52
CA ARG A 227 20.65 -0.86 8.45
C ARG A 227 21.90 -0.10 8.04
N GLN A 228 22.98 -0.78 7.68
CA GLN A 228 24.24 -0.16 7.23
C GLN A 228 24.06 0.61 5.93
N ALA A 229 23.32 0.04 4.98
CA ALA A 229 22.99 0.70 3.71
C ALA A 229 21.91 1.79 3.83
N ASN A 230 21.36 2.01 5.03
CA ASN A 230 20.20 2.87 5.29
C ASN A 230 19.06 2.63 4.28
N ASN A 231 18.70 1.36 4.05
CA ASN A 231 17.70 0.94 3.07
C ASN A 231 16.32 0.69 3.73
N PRO A 232 15.44 1.70 3.77
CA PRO A 232 14.15 1.57 4.43
C PRO A 232 13.16 0.66 3.69
N HIS A 233 13.42 0.36 2.41
CA HIS A 233 12.54 -0.48 1.59
C HIS A 233 12.68 -1.98 1.87
N MET A 234 13.62 -2.36 2.74
CA MET A 234 13.90 -3.75 3.08
C MET A 234 13.72 -4.05 4.57
N ILE A 235 13.59 -3.03 5.43
CA ILE A 235 13.75 -3.22 6.88
C ILE A 235 12.48 -3.67 7.60
N GLU A 236 11.28 -3.21 7.19
CA GLU A 236 10.02 -3.48 7.89
C GLU A 236 9.69 -4.97 7.91
N GLY A 237 9.69 -5.59 6.72
CA GLY A 237 9.39 -7.02 6.59
C GLY A 237 10.45 -7.92 7.21
N LEU A 238 11.74 -7.52 7.16
CA LEU A 238 12.81 -8.21 7.87
C LEU A 238 12.61 -8.19 9.39
N LEU A 239 12.29 -7.03 9.96
CA LEU A 239 12.04 -6.90 11.39
C LEU A 239 10.80 -7.70 11.83
N ILE A 240 9.70 -7.62 11.09
CA ILE A 240 8.50 -8.42 11.33
C ILE A 240 8.83 -9.91 11.25
N GLY A 241 9.43 -10.35 10.14
CA GLY A 241 9.73 -11.75 9.89
C GLY A 241 10.65 -12.35 10.94
N TYR A 242 11.73 -11.64 11.30
CA TYR A 242 12.65 -12.13 12.32
C TYR A 242 12.01 -12.18 13.70
N THR A 243 11.21 -11.19 14.06
CA THR A 243 10.51 -11.18 15.35
C THR A 243 9.49 -12.33 15.44
N LEU A 244 8.80 -12.66 14.34
CA LEU A 244 7.90 -13.82 14.30
C LEU A 244 8.64 -15.15 14.55
N LEU A 245 9.86 -15.31 14.07
CA LEU A 245 10.66 -16.53 14.22
C LEU A 245 11.47 -16.55 15.52
N ARG A 246 11.93 -15.39 16.00
CA ARG A 246 12.78 -15.22 17.19
C ARG A 246 12.35 -13.97 17.96
N PRO A 247 11.29 -14.04 18.78
CA PRO A 247 10.65 -12.85 19.36
C PRO A 247 11.62 -11.92 20.10
N LYS A 248 12.43 -12.46 21.00
CA LYS A 248 13.39 -11.65 21.80
C LYS A 248 14.43 -10.96 20.92
N ASN A 249 15.03 -11.70 20.01
CA ASN A 249 16.10 -11.19 19.16
C ASN A 249 15.56 -10.18 18.15
N GLY A 250 14.45 -10.52 17.48
CA GLY A 250 13.82 -9.62 16.50
C GLY A 250 13.32 -8.33 17.16
N TRP A 251 12.71 -8.42 18.36
CA TRP A 251 12.30 -7.23 19.11
C TRP A 251 13.50 -6.33 19.45
N SER A 252 14.63 -6.91 19.84
CA SER A 252 15.85 -6.14 20.07
C SER A 252 16.29 -5.34 18.83
N TYR A 253 16.21 -5.93 17.62
CA TYR A 253 16.50 -5.20 16.37
C TYR A 253 15.50 -4.08 16.08
N ILE A 254 14.21 -4.27 16.38
CA ILE A 254 13.20 -3.22 16.28
C ILE A 254 13.57 -2.05 17.19
N LEU A 255 13.87 -2.32 18.47
CA LEU A 255 14.27 -1.31 19.44
C LEU A 255 15.52 -0.56 19.03
N GLN A 256 16.58 -1.28 18.61
CA GLN A 256 17.81 -0.68 18.13
C GLN A 256 17.59 0.22 16.91
N THR A 257 16.70 -0.18 15.99
CA THR A 257 16.44 0.63 14.79
C THR A 257 15.61 1.87 15.11
N MET A 258 14.62 1.78 15.99
CA MET A 258 13.83 2.94 16.45
C MET A 258 14.67 3.92 17.27
N GLY A 259 15.56 3.42 18.14
CA GLY A 259 16.38 4.24 19.04
C GLY A 259 17.64 4.81 18.39
N ASP A 260 17.98 4.46 17.16
CA ASP A 260 19.20 4.93 16.49
C ASP A 260 18.99 6.29 15.82
N PHE A 261 19.37 7.36 16.53
CA PHE A 261 19.28 8.74 16.05
C PHE A 261 20.11 9.02 14.78
N ASN A 262 21.08 8.16 14.44
CA ASN A 262 21.89 8.29 13.23
C ASN A 262 21.17 7.73 11.98
N LYS A 263 20.05 7.04 12.16
CA LYS A 263 19.21 6.59 11.04
C LYS A 263 18.23 7.69 10.65
N ASP A 264 17.98 7.79 9.34
CA ASP A 264 16.99 8.75 8.87
C ASP A 264 15.56 8.40 9.36
N PHE A 265 14.67 9.38 9.25
CA PHE A 265 13.27 9.27 9.64
C PHE A 265 12.58 8.02 9.06
N VAL A 266 12.79 7.73 7.77
CA VAL A 266 12.07 6.63 7.10
C VAL A 266 12.48 5.28 7.67
N MET A 267 13.75 5.08 8.00
CA MET A 267 14.25 3.85 8.62
C MET A 267 13.59 3.61 9.99
N ARG A 268 13.57 4.64 10.85
CA ARG A 268 12.94 4.58 12.18
C ARG A 268 11.42 4.41 12.10
N TYR A 269 10.79 5.07 11.14
CA TYR A 269 9.37 4.91 10.86
C TYR A 269 9.01 3.48 10.44
N ARG A 270 9.83 2.83 9.61
CA ARG A 270 9.62 1.43 9.23
C ARG A 270 9.74 0.48 10.43
N ALA A 271 10.66 0.75 11.36
CA ALA A 271 10.74 0.00 12.61
C ALA A 271 9.52 0.24 13.53
N LEU A 272 9.01 1.47 13.59
CA LEU A 272 7.75 1.77 14.28
C LEU A 272 6.56 1.01 13.65
N ARG A 273 6.49 0.91 12.33
CA ARG A 273 5.47 0.11 11.63
C ARG A 273 5.57 -1.37 11.99
N ALA A 274 6.79 -1.91 12.09
CA ALA A 274 6.99 -3.28 12.57
C ALA A 274 6.51 -3.46 14.03
N ALA A 275 6.74 -2.49 14.90
CA ALA A 275 6.21 -2.52 16.27
C ALA A 275 4.67 -2.47 16.28
N ARG A 276 4.05 -1.61 15.45
CA ARG A 276 2.58 -1.55 15.29
C ARG A 276 1.99 -2.87 14.83
N PHE A 277 2.66 -3.62 13.93
CA PHE A 277 2.23 -4.96 13.53
C PHE A 277 2.02 -5.88 14.75
N PHE A 278 2.94 -5.89 15.71
CA PHE A 278 2.82 -6.72 16.91
C PHE A 278 1.72 -6.25 17.85
N ARG A 279 1.35 -4.99 17.84
CA ARG A 279 0.21 -4.48 18.63
C ARG A 279 -1.13 -4.79 17.97
N GLU A 280 -1.22 -4.64 16.65
CA GLU A 280 -2.48 -4.60 15.90
C GLU A 280 -2.84 -5.97 15.30
N VAL A 281 -1.83 -6.70 14.79
CA VAL A 281 -2.02 -7.99 14.09
C VAL A 281 -1.68 -9.19 14.96
N ARG A 282 -0.69 -9.05 15.85
CA ARG A 282 -0.20 -10.14 16.73
C ARG A 282 -0.09 -9.70 18.19
N PRO A 283 -1.20 -9.26 18.83
CA PRO A 283 -1.18 -8.56 20.13
C PRO A 283 -0.63 -9.36 21.31
N SER A 284 -0.59 -10.71 21.20
CA SER A 284 -0.04 -11.58 22.26
C SER A 284 1.42 -11.96 22.05
N PHE A 285 2.05 -11.44 20.98
CA PHE A 285 3.37 -11.92 20.56
C PHE A 285 4.53 -11.25 21.29
N ILE A 286 4.37 -9.96 21.54
CA ILE A 286 5.28 -9.15 22.35
C ILE A 286 4.50 -8.62 23.55
N ASP A 287 5.11 -8.60 24.73
CA ASP A 287 4.48 -8.03 25.92
C ASP A 287 4.09 -6.57 25.68
N GLN A 288 2.90 -6.20 26.15
CA GLN A 288 2.36 -4.85 25.89
C GLN A 288 3.19 -3.75 26.57
N LYS A 289 3.79 -4.05 27.73
CA LYS A 289 4.65 -3.07 28.41
C LYS A 289 5.93 -2.85 27.62
N ASP A 290 6.51 -3.92 27.05
CA ASP A 290 7.69 -3.83 26.20
C ASP A 290 7.40 -3.06 24.92
N LEU A 291 6.23 -3.28 24.31
CA LEU A 291 5.77 -2.51 23.14
C LEU A 291 5.64 -1.01 23.44
N ILE A 292 4.98 -0.67 24.52
CA ILE A 292 4.77 0.73 24.93
C ILE A 292 6.13 1.38 25.23
N ALA A 293 6.97 0.73 26.05
CA ALA A 293 8.29 1.23 26.38
C ALA A 293 9.16 1.43 25.11
N GLY A 294 9.10 0.47 24.20
CA GLY A 294 9.84 0.57 22.93
C GLY A 294 9.39 1.73 22.05
N VAL A 295 8.08 1.96 21.93
CA VAL A 295 7.57 3.08 21.13
C VAL A 295 7.84 4.43 21.83
N SER A 296 7.81 4.47 23.18
CA SER A 296 8.11 5.69 23.94
C SER A 296 9.54 6.20 23.72
N VAL A 297 10.49 5.37 23.31
CA VAL A 297 11.85 5.83 22.92
C VAL A 297 11.81 6.91 21.83
N LEU A 298 10.82 6.84 20.92
CA LEU A 298 10.64 7.81 19.85
C LEU A 298 10.11 9.18 20.35
N LEU A 299 9.58 9.27 21.56
CA LEU A 299 9.17 10.54 22.17
C LEU A 299 10.35 11.50 22.40
N GLN A 300 11.57 11.00 22.38
CA GLN A 300 12.77 11.84 22.50
C GLN A 300 13.30 12.36 21.15
N GLN A 301 12.61 12.09 20.06
CA GLN A 301 13.06 12.38 18.69
C GLN A 301 12.03 13.28 18.01
N SER A 302 12.32 14.57 17.90
CA SER A 302 11.33 15.60 17.47
C SER A 302 10.82 15.40 16.04
N ASP A 303 11.56 14.73 15.18
CA ASP A 303 11.16 14.46 13.79
C ASP A 303 10.18 13.28 13.59
N ILE A 304 9.92 12.50 14.67
CA ILE A 304 9.05 11.31 14.62
C ILE A 304 8.13 11.17 15.85
N ALA A 305 8.26 12.06 16.83
CA ALA A 305 7.50 11.97 18.07
C ALA A 305 5.98 12.01 17.87
N ASP A 306 5.49 12.76 16.89
CA ASP A 306 4.07 12.83 16.53
C ASP A 306 3.50 11.43 16.21
N LEU A 307 4.23 10.60 15.49
CA LEU A 307 3.84 9.25 15.13
C LEU A 307 3.83 8.29 16.33
N ALA A 308 4.75 8.49 17.27
CA ALA A 308 4.77 7.75 18.53
C ALA A 308 3.58 8.14 19.42
N ILE A 309 3.32 9.45 19.59
CA ILE A 309 2.17 9.98 20.35
C ILE A 309 0.86 9.43 19.78
N GLU A 310 0.67 9.48 18.45
CA GLU A 310 -0.52 8.94 17.78
C GLU A 310 -0.68 7.43 17.99
N SER A 311 0.43 6.67 18.02
CA SER A 311 0.38 5.24 18.33
C SER A 311 -0.08 4.97 19.75
N LEU A 312 0.53 5.66 20.73
CA LEU A 312 0.17 5.54 22.15
C LEU A 312 -1.28 5.96 22.40
N ARG A 313 -1.74 7.04 21.74
CA ARG A 313 -3.13 7.50 21.78
C ARG A 313 -4.10 6.43 21.27
N LYS A 314 -3.87 5.91 20.06
CA LYS A 314 -4.73 4.88 19.45
C LYS A 314 -4.77 3.58 20.23
N TRP A 315 -3.70 3.28 20.95
CA TRP A 315 -3.62 2.11 21.82
C TRP A 315 -4.22 2.34 23.21
N GLY A 316 -4.62 3.56 23.55
CA GLY A 316 -5.14 3.93 24.87
C GLY A 316 -4.07 3.87 25.97
N CYS A 317 -2.80 4.09 25.63
CA CYS A 317 -1.68 4.02 26.58
C CYS A 317 -1.53 5.33 27.34
N TRP A 318 -2.35 5.49 28.36
CA TRP A 318 -2.43 6.75 29.12
C TRP A 318 -1.39 6.90 30.23
N ASP A 319 -0.61 5.87 30.50
CA ASP A 319 0.44 5.95 31.52
C ASP A 319 1.66 6.75 31.05
N CYS A 320 1.82 6.96 29.74
CA CYS A 320 2.82 7.85 29.16
C CYS A 320 2.42 9.33 29.13
N HIS A 321 1.30 9.72 29.77
CA HIS A 321 0.75 11.08 29.65
C HIS A 321 1.69 12.17 30.14
N GLU A 322 2.45 11.94 31.18
CA GLU A 322 3.41 12.93 31.70
C GLU A 322 4.54 13.20 30.69
N GLU A 323 5.08 12.14 30.10
CA GLU A 323 6.13 12.26 29.08
C GLU A 323 5.62 12.97 27.82
N VAL A 324 4.40 12.60 27.37
CA VAL A 324 3.80 13.21 26.18
C VAL A 324 3.49 14.69 26.40
N LEU A 325 2.88 15.06 27.54
CA LEU A 325 2.53 16.45 27.83
C LEU A 325 3.77 17.34 28.04
N ALA A 326 4.85 16.78 28.60
CA ALA A 326 6.10 17.51 28.79
C ALA A 326 6.81 17.89 27.47
N LEU A 327 6.44 17.29 26.35
CA LEU A 327 6.99 17.66 25.05
C LEU A 327 6.54 19.05 24.59
N ASP A 328 5.36 19.49 25.02
CA ASP A 328 4.83 20.83 24.70
C ASP A 328 5.71 21.98 25.23
N GLU A 329 6.52 21.69 26.24
CA GLU A 329 7.43 22.68 26.88
C GLU A 329 8.84 22.70 26.27
N LYS A 330 9.15 21.73 25.37
CA LYS A 330 10.48 21.58 24.77
C LYS A 330 10.56 22.32 23.43
N ALA A 331 11.53 23.24 23.29
CA ALA A 331 11.69 24.07 22.09
C ALA A 331 11.79 23.28 20.77
N ASP A 332 12.55 22.16 20.77
CA ASP A 332 12.73 21.32 19.58
C ASP A 332 11.44 20.59 19.13
N PHE A 333 10.41 20.60 19.96
CA PHE A 333 9.11 19.97 19.71
C PHE A 333 8.00 20.99 19.36
N HIS A 334 8.31 22.28 19.29
CA HIS A 334 7.36 23.32 18.91
C HIS A 334 7.04 23.30 17.40
N VAL A 335 6.66 22.12 16.92
CA VAL A 335 6.26 21.90 15.51
C VAL A 335 4.75 21.65 15.48
N PRO A 336 3.99 22.29 14.57
CA PRO A 336 2.52 22.21 14.56
C PRO A 336 1.96 20.78 14.55
N ILE A 337 2.64 19.84 13.93
CA ILE A 337 2.18 18.44 13.87
C ILE A 337 2.32 17.75 15.23
N ILE A 338 3.40 18.01 15.95
CA ILE A 338 3.63 17.46 17.30
C ILE A 338 2.62 18.05 18.27
N HIS A 339 2.45 19.37 18.28
CA HIS A 339 1.47 20.04 19.12
C HIS A 339 0.07 19.47 18.91
N ARG A 340 -0.37 19.27 17.67
CA ARG A 340 -1.64 18.63 17.35
C ARG A 340 -1.73 17.19 17.89
N SER A 341 -0.66 16.41 17.81
CA SER A 341 -0.65 15.04 18.33
C SER A 341 -0.73 15.01 19.85
N ILE A 342 -0.01 15.92 20.55
CA ILE A 342 -0.12 16.09 22.01
C ILE A 342 -1.55 16.47 22.40
N LEU A 343 -2.14 17.43 21.69
CA LEU A 343 -3.50 17.91 21.95
C LEU A 343 -4.53 16.79 21.77
N ARG A 344 -4.46 16.01 20.68
CA ARG A 344 -5.34 14.85 20.46
C ARG A 344 -5.19 13.78 21.53
N TYR A 345 -3.95 13.52 21.94
CA TYR A 345 -3.67 12.60 23.04
C TYR A 345 -4.32 13.10 24.34
N ALA A 346 -4.12 14.37 24.69
CA ALA A 346 -4.65 14.97 25.90
C ALA A 346 -6.19 15.00 25.94
N LEU A 347 -6.84 15.27 24.78
CA LEU A 347 -8.31 15.29 24.65
C LEU A 347 -8.95 13.91 24.93
N GLN A 348 -8.25 12.82 24.65
CA GLN A 348 -8.74 11.46 24.91
C GLN A 348 -8.24 10.87 26.23
N CYS A 349 -7.18 11.44 26.82
CA CYS A 349 -6.57 10.91 28.03
C CYS A 349 -7.45 11.21 29.28
N PRO A 350 -7.84 10.17 30.06
CA PRO A 350 -8.70 10.37 31.24
C PRO A 350 -7.95 10.93 32.45
N LYS A 351 -6.63 11.04 32.43
CA LYS A 351 -5.79 11.43 33.58
C LYS A 351 -5.99 12.90 33.93
N PRO A 352 -5.96 13.27 35.23
CA PRO A 352 -6.18 14.64 35.68
C PRO A 352 -5.23 15.67 35.05
N LYS A 353 -3.94 15.34 34.92
CA LYS A 353 -2.96 16.26 34.31
C LYS A 353 -3.29 16.59 32.84
N ALA A 354 -3.83 15.63 32.07
CA ALA A 354 -4.24 15.89 30.69
C ALA A 354 -5.45 16.84 30.65
N LYS A 355 -6.42 16.70 31.56
CA LYS A 355 -7.56 17.60 31.68
C LYS A 355 -7.11 19.02 32.08
N GLU A 356 -6.15 19.15 32.98
CA GLU A 356 -5.54 20.41 33.37
C GLU A 356 -4.81 21.06 32.18
N PHE A 357 -4.07 20.30 31.41
CA PHE A 357 -3.42 20.78 30.19
C PHE A 357 -4.45 21.37 29.21
N ILE A 358 -5.53 20.65 28.90
CA ILE A 358 -6.62 21.15 28.04
C ILE A 358 -7.25 22.42 28.62
N ARG A 359 -7.52 22.46 29.93
CA ARG A 359 -8.08 23.66 30.57
C ARG A 359 -7.16 24.87 30.43
N ARG A 360 -5.87 24.70 30.66
CA ARG A 360 -4.86 25.77 30.46
C ARG A 360 -4.86 26.26 29.01
N LEU A 361 -4.81 25.32 28.04
CA LEU A 361 -4.77 25.67 26.63
C LEU A 361 -6.05 26.33 26.12
N SER A 362 -7.21 26.01 26.72
CA SER A 362 -8.49 26.65 26.34
C SER A 362 -8.56 28.14 26.60
N LEU A 363 -7.66 28.69 27.42
CA LEU A 363 -7.54 30.11 27.69
C LEU A 363 -6.74 30.87 26.63
N THR A 364 -5.90 30.16 25.85
CA THR A 364 -4.96 30.75 24.88
C THR A 364 -5.23 30.29 23.43
N ASP A 365 -5.69 29.07 23.22
CA ASP A 365 -5.92 28.50 21.89
C ASP A 365 -7.15 27.57 21.86
N ARG A 366 -8.32 28.16 22.06
CA ARG A 366 -9.59 27.43 22.04
C ARG A 366 -9.91 26.84 20.68
N GLU A 367 -9.56 27.53 19.59
CA GLU A 367 -9.79 27.09 18.21
C GLU A 367 -9.05 25.77 17.89
N ALA A 368 -7.79 25.65 18.29
CA ALA A 368 -7.04 24.41 18.12
C ALA A 368 -7.72 23.22 18.84
N ILE A 369 -8.28 23.44 20.04
CA ILE A 369 -9.01 22.39 20.77
C ILE A 369 -10.25 21.96 19.99
N GLU A 370 -11.07 22.91 19.52
CA GLU A 370 -12.31 22.63 18.80
C GLU A 370 -12.01 21.84 17.50
N ILE A 371 -11.04 22.29 16.69
CA ILE A 371 -10.63 21.61 15.45
C ILE A 371 -10.16 20.16 15.73
N ASN A 372 -9.31 19.95 16.73
CA ASN A 372 -8.80 18.61 17.03
C ASN A 372 -9.89 17.70 17.63
N ALA A 373 -10.83 18.22 18.39
CA ALA A 373 -11.99 17.47 18.89
C ALA A 373 -12.90 17.01 17.73
N GLU A 374 -13.17 17.88 16.75
CA GLU A 374 -13.92 17.52 15.54
C GLU A 374 -13.22 16.45 14.72
N MET A 375 -11.90 16.57 14.53
CA MET A 375 -11.11 15.56 13.82
C MET A 375 -11.15 14.18 14.50
N LEU A 376 -11.12 14.13 15.83
CA LEU A 376 -11.27 12.88 16.58
C LEU A 376 -12.67 12.27 16.42
N GLN A 377 -13.72 13.09 16.35
CA GLN A 377 -15.08 12.61 16.06
C GLN A 377 -15.19 12.02 14.64
N LEU A 378 -14.59 12.68 13.63
CA LEU A 378 -14.55 12.18 12.27
C LEU A 378 -13.79 10.84 12.18
N GLU A 379 -12.62 10.74 12.82
CA GLU A 379 -11.85 9.50 12.90
C GLU A 379 -12.67 8.34 13.50
N SER A 380 -13.42 8.60 14.57
CA SER A 380 -14.29 7.61 15.19
C SER A 380 -15.43 7.17 14.27
N ARG A 381 -16.06 8.10 13.55
CA ARG A 381 -17.13 7.80 12.56
C ARG A 381 -16.60 6.97 11.41
N GLU A 382 -15.45 7.30 10.86
CA GLU A 382 -14.80 6.51 9.80
C GLU A 382 -14.42 5.10 10.24
N ALA A 383 -13.96 4.94 11.49
CA ALA A 383 -13.66 3.64 12.07
C ALA A 383 -14.92 2.76 12.15
N VAL A 384 -16.06 3.36 12.57
CA VAL A 384 -17.36 2.67 12.60
C VAL A 384 -17.82 2.29 11.19
N ILE A 385 -17.73 3.20 10.22
CA ILE A 385 -18.12 2.93 8.83
C ILE A 385 -17.26 1.79 8.24
N ARG A 386 -15.95 1.80 8.47
CA ARG A 386 -15.05 0.71 8.04
C ARG A 386 -15.43 -0.63 8.67
N ALA A 387 -15.75 -0.63 9.96
CA ALA A 387 -16.20 -1.83 10.65
C ALA A 387 -17.52 -2.38 10.09
N LEU A 388 -18.50 -1.52 9.81
CA LEU A 388 -19.77 -1.90 9.21
C LEU A 388 -19.61 -2.45 7.79
N LYS A 389 -18.76 -1.85 6.97
CA LYS A 389 -18.42 -2.37 5.64
C LYS A 389 -17.71 -3.72 5.71
N ALA A 390 -16.78 -3.89 6.64
CA ALA A 390 -16.09 -5.17 6.85
C ALA A 390 -17.05 -6.28 7.32
N ALA A 391 -18.08 -5.92 8.10
CA ALA A 391 -19.14 -6.81 8.55
C ALA A 391 -20.23 -7.04 7.50
N GLN A 392 -20.16 -6.39 6.35
CA GLN A 392 -21.18 -6.44 5.28
C GLN A 392 -22.58 -6.00 5.73
N ILE A 393 -22.66 -5.08 6.68
CA ILE A 393 -23.90 -4.49 7.19
C ILE A 393 -24.24 -3.19 6.43
N TRP A 394 -23.29 -2.69 5.64
CA TRP A 394 -23.41 -1.44 4.84
C TRP A 394 -22.77 -1.61 3.48
#